data_aa53d8e1b81b33f1e39bb25727bc8c77
#
_entry.id   aa53d8e1b81b33f1e39bb25727bc8c77
#
_cell.length_a   1.000
_cell.length_b   1.000
_cell.length_c   1.000
_cell.angle_alpha   90.00
_cell.angle_beta   90.00
_cell.angle_gamma   90.00
#
_symmetry.space_group_name_H-M   'P 1'
#
loop_
_entity.id
_entity.type
_entity.pdbx_description
1 polymer ?
#
loop_
_entity_poly.entity_id
_entity_poly.type
_entity_poly.pdbx_seq_one_letter_code
_entity_poly.pdbx_strand_id
1 'polypeptide(L)'
;MFNLLTKFLTPTRGQILYKGRDITRTKPSDIALMGLVRSFQISAVFPHLSVLENVRVALQRPLGTSFHFWKSESSLHDLHGRALELIEAVNLTPWANHTAAELPYGRKRALEIATTLALDPEVMLLDEPLAGMGHEDIEGTAALIKRVAADRTVLMVEHNLSVVAHLSDTITVLRRGEILAEGPYEVVSKNPQVMEAYMGTGHA
;
A
#
# COMPACT_ATOMS: atom_id res chain seq x y z
N MET A 1 5.87 11.87 5.51
CA MET A 1 5.68 12.14 4.06
C MET A 1 4.28 11.71 3.59
N PHE A 2 3.83 10.49 3.79
CA PHE A 2 2.54 9.98 3.30
C PHE A 2 1.33 10.81 3.71
N ASN A 3 1.27 11.28 4.96
CA ASN A 3 0.18 12.15 5.41
C ASN A 3 0.06 13.47 4.61
N LEU A 4 1.16 13.96 4.02
CA LEU A 4 1.12 15.11 3.12
C LEU A 4 0.58 14.72 1.75
N LEU A 5 1.03 13.59 1.19
CA LEU A 5 0.58 13.09 -0.11
C LEU A 5 -0.91 12.73 -0.11
N THR A 6 -1.38 12.08 0.96
CA THR A 6 -2.79 11.68 1.13
C THR A 6 -3.68 12.76 1.75
N LYS A 7 -3.13 13.96 1.99
CA LYS A 7 -3.84 15.15 2.48
C LYS A 7 -4.44 15.03 3.88
N PHE A 8 -3.93 14.11 4.71
CA PHE A 8 -4.20 14.13 6.16
C PHE A 8 -3.46 15.27 6.87
N LEU A 9 -2.40 15.77 6.24
CA LEU A 9 -1.69 16.99 6.63
C LEU A 9 -1.61 17.94 5.44
N THR A 10 -1.75 19.23 5.72
CA THR A 10 -1.55 20.29 4.71
C THR A 10 -0.11 20.81 4.81
N PRO A 11 0.63 20.93 3.69
CA PRO A 11 1.96 21.50 3.72
C PRO A 11 1.90 22.98 4.09
N THR A 12 2.83 23.46 4.93
CA THR A 12 2.95 24.86 5.32
C THR A 12 3.43 25.72 4.16
N ARG A 13 4.30 25.16 3.31
CA ARG A 13 4.86 25.79 2.11
C ARG A 13 5.06 24.75 1.01
N GLY A 14 5.22 25.22 -0.23
CA GLY A 14 5.41 24.37 -1.39
C GLY A 14 4.11 23.84 -1.96
N GLN A 15 4.23 23.01 -2.98
CA GLN A 15 3.10 22.40 -3.68
C GLN A 15 3.36 20.91 -3.92
N ILE A 16 2.28 20.15 -4.03
CA ILE A 16 2.31 18.73 -4.36
C ILE A 16 1.70 18.59 -5.75
N LEU A 17 2.50 18.06 -6.68
CA LEU A 17 2.06 17.81 -8.04
C LEU A 17 1.84 16.31 -8.24
N TYR A 18 0.70 15.94 -8.80
CA TYR A 18 0.37 14.60 -9.24
C TYR A 18 -0.04 14.63 -10.71
N LYS A 19 0.71 13.95 -11.57
CA LYS A 19 0.51 13.99 -13.04
C LYS A 19 0.44 15.42 -13.59
N GLY A 20 1.32 16.31 -13.11
CA GLY A 20 1.36 17.71 -13.51
C GLY A 20 0.24 18.60 -12.94
N ARG A 21 -0.73 18.02 -12.21
CA ARG A 21 -1.80 18.76 -11.55
C ARG A 21 -1.41 19.08 -10.11
N ASP A 22 -1.62 20.33 -9.70
CA ASP A 22 -1.46 20.72 -8.31
C ASP A 22 -2.62 20.13 -7.45
N ILE A 23 -2.25 19.25 -6.52
CA ILE A 23 -3.16 18.60 -5.60
C ILE A 23 -3.01 19.12 -4.17
N THR A 24 -2.27 20.22 -3.95
CA THR A 24 -1.90 20.73 -2.62
C THR A 24 -3.11 20.99 -1.72
N ARG A 25 -4.25 21.38 -2.28
CA ARG A 25 -5.50 21.68 -1.57
C ARG A 25 -6.64 20.71 -1.86
N THR A 26 -6.36 19.62 -2.57
CA THR A 26 -7.36 18.60 -2.91
C THR A 26 -7.77 17.83 -1.65
N LYS A 27 -9.03 17.42 -1.55
CA LYS A 27 -9.53 16.63 -0.41
C LYS A 27 -8.98 15.19 -0.44
N PRO A 28 -8.79 14.53 0.72
CA PRO A 28 -8.30 13.14 0.78
C PRO A 28 -9.14 12.16 -0.04
N SER A 29 -10.47 12.30 -0.03
CA SER A 29 -11.39 11.48 -0.83
C SER A 29 -11.13 11.58 -2.31
N ASP A 30 -10.86 12.79 -2.80
CA ASP A 30 -10.66 13.08 -4.22
C ASP A 30 -9.28 12.56 -4.68
N ILE A 31 -8.26 12.60 -3.81
CA ILE A 31 -6.95 12.02 -4.07
C ILE A 31 -7.06 10.52 -4.32
N ALA A 32 -7.83 9.81 -3.49
CA ALA A 32 -8.06 8.38 -3.68
C ALA A 32 -8.78 8.08 -5.00
N LEU A 33 -9.76 8.91 -5.39
CA LEU A 33 -10.46 8.81 -6.68
C LEU A 33 -9.56 9.15 -7.88
N MET A 34 -8.49 9.91 -7.66
CA MET A 34 -7.47 10.18 -8.69
C MET A 34 -6.48 9.02 -8.87
N GLY A 35 -6.64 7.92 -8.13
CA GLY A 35 -5.80 6.74 -8.22
C GLY A 35 -4.55 6.75 -7.32
N LEU A 36 -4.42 7.71 -6.40
CA LEU A 36 -3.36 7.72 -5.40
C LEU A 36 -3.90 7.20 -4.08
N VAL A 37 -3.64 5.92 -3.78
CA VAL A 37 -4.22 5.22 -2.63
C VAL A 37 -3.14 4.76 -1.67
N ARG A 38 -3.38 4.99 -0.37
CA ARG A 38 -2.53 4.46 0.71
C ARG A 38 -3.16 3.19 1.28
N SER A 39 -2.36 2.13 1.40
CA SER A 39 -2.74 1.01 2.26
C SER A 39 -2.65 1.48 3.71
N PHE A 40 -3.76 1.39 4.43
CA PHE A 40 -3.76 1.69 5.86
C PHE A 40 -3.24 0.46 6.62
N GLN A 41 -2.58 0.68 7.77
CA GLN A 41 -2.22 -0.40 8.69
C GLN A 41 -3.47 -1.22 9.09
N ILE A 42 -3.29 -2.44 9.53
CA ILE A 42 -4.26 -3.52 9.88
C ILE A 42 -5.69 -3.09 10.30
N SER A 43 -5.92 -1.83 10.61
CA SER A 43 -7.21 -1.24 11.00
C SER A 43 -8.20 -1.03 9.83
N ALA A 44 -7.79 -1.25 8.58
CA ALA A 44 -8.63 -0.99 7.41
C ALA A 44 -9.49 -2.17 6.96
N VAL A 45 -9.35 -3.33 7.60
CA VAL A 45 -10.18 -4.51 7.33
C VAL A 45 -11.29 -4.65 8.37
N PHE A 46 -12.44 -5.15 7.95
CA PHE A 46 -13.54 -5.47 8.83
C PHE A 46 -13.29 -6.87 9.44
N PRO A 47 -12.92 -6.96 10.73
CA PRO A 47 -12.43 -8.21 11.32
C PRO A 47 -13.49 -9.32 11.36
N HIS A 48 -14.78 -8.95 11.44
CA HIS A 48 -15.89 -9.90 11.52
C HIS A 48 -16.45 -10.33 10.16
N LEU A 49 -16.00 -9.70 9.08
CA LEU A 49 -16.36 -10.10 7.72
C LEU A 49 -15.32 -11.11 7.18
N SER A 50 -15.77 -11.96 6.27
CA SER A 50 -14.87 -12.85 5.53
C SER A 50 -13.92 -12.07 4.64
N VAL A 51 -12.84 -12.71 4.18
CA VAL A 51 -11.92 -12.16 3.19
C VAL A 51 -12.68 -11.68 1.95
N LEU A 52 -13.59 -12.51 1.44
CA LEU A 52 -14.41 -12.20 0.27
C LEU A 52 -15.29 -10.97 0.50
N GLU A 53 -15.95 -10.88 1.65
CA GLU A 53 -16.79 -9.72 1.98
C GLU A 53 -15.99 -8.44 2.12
N ASN A 54 -14.81 -8.49 2.74
CA ASN A 54 -13.90 -7.34 2.82
C ASN A 54 -13.54 -6.78 1.44
N VAL A 55 -13.15 -7.65 0.51
CA VAL A 55 -12.79 -7.24 -0.86
C VAL A 55 -14.01 -6.70 -1.61
N ARG A 56 -15.19 -7.34 -1.44
CA ARG A 56 -16.45 -6.87 -2.05
C ARG A 56 -16.85 -5.47 -1.55
N VAL A 57 -16.70 -5.21 -0.26
CA VAL A 57 -16.95 -3.86 0.32
C VAL A 57 -16.01 -2.83 -0.31
N ALA A 58 -14.73 -3.15 -0.47
CA ALA A 58 -13.76 -2.25 -1.11
C ALA A 58 -14.13 -1.96 -2.58
N LEU A 59 -14.58 -2.96 -3.34
CA LEU A 59 -15.01 -2.83 -4.73
C LEU A 59 -16.25 -1.93 -4.93
N GLN A 60 -17.09 -1.74 -3.91
CA GLN A 60 -18.27 -0.87 -4.02
C GLN A 60 -17.92 0.61 -4.19
N ARG A 61 -16.77 1.02 -3.66
CA ARG A 61 -16.37 2.44 -3.64
C ARG A 61 -16.11 3.03 -5.03
N PRO A 62 -15.30 2.41 -5.92
CA PRO A 62 -15.10 2.91 -7.28
C PRO A 62 -16.37 2.99 -8.11
N LEU A 63 -17.33 2.09 -7.84
CA LEU A 63 -18.61 2.02 -8.55
C LEU A 63 -19.62 3.07 -8.09
N GLY A 64 -19.30 3.87 -7.04
CA GLY A 64 -20.22 4.85 -6.48
C GLY A 64 -21.47 4.22 -5.84
N THR A 65 -21.45 2.91 -5.58
CA THR A 65 -22.60 2.14 -5.09
C THR A 65 -22.65 1.98 -3.56
N SER A 66 -21.69 2.57 -2.86
CA SER A 66 -21.52 2.44 -1.39
C SER A 66 -22.75 2.82 -0.56
N PHE A 67 -23.69 3.58 -1.14
CA PHE A 67 -24.93 4.01 -0.47
C PHE A 67 -26.21 3.46 -1.12
N HIS A 68 -26.09 2.54 -2.09
CA HIS A 68 -27.23 1.97 -2.80
C HIS A 68 -27.75 0.72 -2.10
N PHE A 69 -28.40 0.89 -0.95
CA PHE A 69 -29.00 -0.21 -0.16
C PHE A 69 -30.14 -0.95 -0.88
N TRP A 70 -30.58 -0.47 -2.04
CA TRP A 70 -31.75 -0.95 -2.80
C TRP A 70 -31.40 -1.65 -4.12
N LYS A 71 -30.12 -1.79 -4.46
CA LYS A 71 -29.73 -2.50 -5.69
C LYS A 71 -29.73 -4.00 -5.46
N SER A 72 -30.32 -4.70 -6.44
CA SER A 72 -30.51 -6.15 -6.54
C SER A 72 -29.22 -6.95 -6.31
N GLU A 73 -29.35 -8.19 -5.81
CA GLU A 73 -28.30 -9.21 -5.71
C GLU A 73 -27.48 -9.40 -6.99
N SER A 74 -28.04 -9.11 -8.17
CA SER A 74 -27.32 -9.20 -9.46
C SER A 74 -26.11 -8.28 -9.52
N SER A 75 -26.16 -7.08 -8.95
CA SER A 75 -25.01 -6.18 -8.88
C SER A 75 -23.90 -6.70 -7.94
N LEU A 76 -24.25 -7.57 -7.02
CA LEU A 76 -23.30 -8.26 -6.13
C LEU A 76 -22.63 -9.46 -6.83
N HIS A 77 -23.25 -10.03 -7.85
CA HIS A 77 -22.66 -11.12 -8.64
C HIS A 77 -21.46 -10.64 -9.46
N ASP A 78 -21.56 -9.46 -10.09
CA ASP A 78 -20.44 -8.87 -10.87
C ASP A 78 -19.24 -8.56 -9.95
N LEU A 79 -19.52 -8.10 -8.71
CA LEU A 79 -18.48 -7.88 -7.69
C LEU A 79 -17.84 -9.18 -7.19
N HIS A 80 -18.58 -10.29 -7.23
CA HIS A 80 -18.09 -11.57 -6.74
C HIS A 80 -16.92 -12.10 -7.59
N GLY A 81 -17.08 -12.11 -8.91
CA GLY A 81 -16.01 -12.51 -9.84
C GLY A 81 -14.75 -11.69 -9.65
N ARG A 82 -14.91 -10.36 -9.66
CA ARG A 82 -13.76 -9.45 -9.48
C ARG A 82 -13.11 -9.58 -8.09
N ALA A 83 -13.90 -9.84 -7.05
CA ALA A 83 -13.35 -10.08 -5.72
C ALA A 83 -12.51 -11.36 -5.67
N LEU A 84 -12.95 -12.45 -6.30
CA LEU A 84 -12.19 -13.69 -6.39
C LEU A 84 -10.87 -13.52 -7.15
N GLU A 85 -10.86 -12.77 -8.26
CA GLU A 85 -9.63 -12.45 -9.01
C GLU A 85 -8.62 -11.72 -8.12
N LEU A 86 -9.06 -10.73 -7.34
CA LEU A 86 -8.21 -9.99 -6.40
C LEU A 86 -7.68 -10.88 -5.27
N ILE A 87 -8.53 -11.77 -4.74
CA ILE A 87 -8.16 -12.74 -3.70
C ILE A 87 -7.11 -13.72 -4.23
N GLU A 88 -7.27 -14.20 -5.46
CA GLU A 88 -6.29 -15.06 -6.13
C GLU A 88 -4.97 -14.33 -6.35
N ALA A 89 -5.01 -13.08 -6.82
CA ALA A 89 -3.82 -12.26 -7.08
C ALA A 89 -2.95 -12.08 -5.82
N VAL A 90 -3.54 -12.12 -4.63
CA VAL A 90 -2.82 -12.02 -3.36
C VAL A 90 -2.64 -13.36 -2.63
N ASN A 91 -2.91 -14.50 -3.31
CA ASN A 91 -2.78 -15.87 -2.79
C ASN A 91 -3.66 -16.14 -1.55
N LEU A 92 -4.86 -15.58 -1.50
CA LEU A 92 -5.83 -15.76 -0.40
C LEU A 92 -7.01 -16.67 -0.77
N THR A 93 -7.01 -17.35 -1.93
CA THR A 93 -8.11 -18.22 -2.36
C THR A 93 -8.53 -19.26 -1.30
N PRO A 94 -7.60 -19.99 -0.62
CA PRO A 94 -7.98 -20.93 0.43
C PRO A 94 -8.66 -20.28 1.65
N TRP A 95 -8.50 -18.98 1.81
CA TRP A 95 -8.97 -18.20 2.95
C TRP A 95 -10.21 -17.35 2.64
N ALA A 96 -10.74 -17.45 1.41
CA ALA A 96 -11.80 -16.55 0.92
C ALA A 96 -13.02 -16.47 1.87
N ASN A 97 -13.40 -17.60 2.48
CA ASN A 97 -14.56 -17.70 3.38
C ASN A 97 -14.19 -17.60 4.88
N HIS A 98 -12.90 -17.43 5.25
CA HIS A 98 -12.50 -17.25 6.63
C HIS A 98 -12.71 -15.81 7.05
N THR A 99 -13.01 -15.58 8.34
CA THR A 99 -13.11 -14.22 8.87
C THR A 99 -11.74 -13.56 8.91
N ALA A 100 -11.69 -12.26 8.64
CA ALA A 100 -10.41 -11.53 8.65
C ALA A 100 -9.72 -11.57 10.01
N ALA A 101 -10.48 -11.72 11.12
CA ALA A 101 -9.93 -11.86 12.47
C ALA A 101 -9.08 -13.12 12.62
N GLU A 102 -9.46 -14.24 11.98
CA GLU A 102 -8.80 -15.55 12.07
C GLU A 102 -7.53 -15.66 11.23
N LEU A 103 -7.29 -14.73 10.32
CA LEU A 103 -6.12 -14.77 9.46
C LEU A 103 -4.83 -14.57 10.24
N PRO A 104 -3.76 -15.34 9.93
CA PRO A 104 -2.39 -15.02 10.34
C PRO A 104 -1.99 -13.61 9.87
N TYR A 105 -1.01 -13.02 10.53
CA TYR A 105 -0.60 -11.63 10.28
C TYR A 105 -0.24 -11.35 8.82
N GLY A 106 0.60 -12.18 8.19
CA GLY A 106 0.98 -12.03 6.78
C GLY A 106 -0.22 -12.13 5.83
N ARG A 107 -1.23 -12.96 6.16
CA ARG A 107 -2.47 -13.07 5.38
C ARG A 107 -3.37 -11.84 5.55
N LYS A 108 -3.40 -11.24 6.75
CA LYS A 108 -4.08 -9.95 6.96
C LYS A 108 -3.47 -8.86 6.08
N ARG A 109 -2.14 -8.85 5.95
CA ARG A 109 -1.45 -7.89 5.08
C ARG A 109 -1.77 -8.12 3.60
N ALA A 110 -1.82 -9.38 3.16
CA ALA A 110 -2.26 -9.70 1.81
C ALA A 110 -3.71 -9.23 1.55
N LEU A 111 -4.61 -9.38 2.53
CA LEU A 111 -5.98 -8.86 2.44
C LEU A 111 -6.02 -7.33 2.33
N GLU A 112 -5.18 -6.60 3.07
CA GLU A 112 -5.07 -5.14 2.94
C GLU A 112 -4.61 -4.73 1.53
N ILE A 113 -3.64 -5.46 0.96
CA ILE A 113 -3.22 -5.22 -0.42
C ILE A 113 -4.39 -5.50 -1.37
N ALA A 114 -5.14 -6.58 -1.20
CA ALA A 114 -6.30 -6.90 -2.03
C ALA A 114 -7.38 -5.80 -1.97
N THR A 115 -7.71 -5.31 -0.77
CA THR A 115 -8.70 -4.22 -0.61
C THR A 115 -8.19 -2.90 -1.18
N THR A 116 -6.89 -2.66 -1.16
CA THR A 116 -6.28 -1.50 -1.82
C THR A 116 -6.34 -1.64 -3.34
N LEU A 117 -6.04 -2.82 -3.88
CA LEU A 117 -6.15 -3.13 -5.32
C LEU A 117 -7.58 -3.03 -5.84
N ALA A 118 -8.57 -3.30 -4.99
CA ALA A 118 -9.98 -3.14 -5.32
C ALA A 118 -10.36 -1.69 -5.70
N LEU A 119 -9.57 -0.71 -5.29
CA LEU A 119 -9.73 0.70 -5.65
C LEU A 119 -9.07 1.06 -7.00
N ASP A 120 -8.47 0.07 -7.66
CA ASP A 120 -7.73 0.20 -8.93
C ASP A 120 -6.74 1.38 -8.93
N PRO A 121 -5.79 1.43 -7.97
CA PRO A 121 -4.87 2.54 -7.83
C PRO A 121 -3.83 2.56 -8.96
N GLU A 122 -3.50 3.73 -9.45
CA GLU A 122 -2.33 3.95 -10.30
C GLU A 122 -1.05 4.09 -9.46
N VAL A 123 -1.18 4.68 -8.27
CA VAL A 123 -0.09 4.83 -7.30
C VAL A 123 -0.52 4.27 -5.95
N MET A 124 0.20 3.27 -5.47
CA MET A 124 0.02 2.70 -4.14
C MET A 124 1.09 3.24 -3.18
N LEU A 125 0.64 3.71 -2.02
CA LEU A 125 1.52 4.10 -0.92
C LEU A 125 1.49 3.00 0.14
N LEU A 126 2.61 2.30 0.34
CA LEU A 126 2.76 1.21 1.30
C LEU A 126 3.64 1.66 2.48
N ASP A 127 3.05 1.68 3.67
CA ASP A 127 3.72 2.12 4.89
C ASP A 127 4.16 0.91 5.69
N GLU A 128 5.47 0.65 5.71
CA GLU A 128 6.11 -0.50 6.37
C GLU A 128 5.34 -1.83 6.13
N PRO A 129 5.14 -2.22 4.86
CA PRO A 129 4.27 -3.36 4.53
C PRO A 129 4.78 -4.70 5.09
N LEU A 130 6.02 -4.78 5.53
CA LEU A 130 6.66 -5.99 6.03
C LEU A 130 6.93 -5.96 7.54
N ALA A 131 6.55 -4.87 8.22
CA ALA A 131 6.78 -4.74 9.66
C ALA A 131 6.04 -5.83 10.46
N GLY A 132 6.75 -6.46 11.39
CA GLY A 132 6.15 -7.46 12.29
C GLY A 132 5.93 -8.85 11.67
N MET A 133 6.42 -9.10 10.46
CA MET A 133 6.32 -10.40 9.79
C MET A 133 7.48 -11.34 10.13
N GLY A 134 7.21 -12.64 10.15
CA GLY A 134 8.24 -13.68 10.14
C GLY A 134 8.92 -13.80 8.78
N HIS A 135 10.10 -14.43 8.73
CA HIS A 135 10.90 -14.52 7.50
C HIS A 135 10.13 -15.12 6.31
N GLU A 136 9.34 -16.16 6.52
CA GLU A 136 8.55 -16.83 5.48
C GLU A 136 7.47 -15.89 4.88
N ASP A 137 6.82 -15.09 5.73
CA ASP A 137 5.80 -14.13 5.30
C ASP A 137 6.40 -12.93 4.54
N ILE A 138 7.63 -12.52 4.90
CA ILE A 138 8.35 -11.43 4.25
C ILE A 138 8.57 -11.74 2.76
N GLU A 139 9.09 -12.92 2.44
CA GLU A 139 9.36 -13.31 1.05
C GLU A 139 8.08 -13.36 0.21
N GLY A 140 7.03 -13.96 0.76
CA GLY A 140 5.72 -14.03 0.09
C GLY A 140 5.11 -12.66 -0.15
N THR A 141 5.18 -11.76 0.83
CA THR A 141 4.65 -10.39 0.71
C THR A 141 5.51 -9.54 -0.23
N ALA A 142 6.84 -9.68 -0.19
CA ALA A 142 7.74 -9.01 -1.13
C ALA A 142 7.46 -9.43 -2.58
N ALA A 143 7.31 -10.73 -2.84
CA ALA A 143 6.94 -11.24 -4.16
C ALA A 143 5.57 -10.72 -4.62
N LEU A 144 4.60 -10.59 -3.72
CA LEU A 144 3.30 -9.99 -4.00
C LEU A 144 3.45 -8.52 -4.40
N ILE A 145 4.18 -7.71 -3.61
CA ILE A 145 4.42 -6.29 -3.91
C ILE A 145 5.08 -6.14 -5.28
N LYS A 146 6.07 -6.96 -5.60
CA LYS A 146 6.75 -6.93 -6.91
C LYS A 146 5.81 -7.24 -8.07
N ARG A 147 4.91 -8.21 -7.93
CA ARG A 147 3.87 -8.49 -8.94
C ARG A 147 2.92 -7.32 -9.13
N VAL A 148 2.48 -6.72 -8.01
CA VAL A 148 1.58 -5.56 -8.02
C VAL A 148 2.24 -4.34 -8.67
N ALA A 149 3.56 -4.16 -8.48
CA ALA A 149 4.31 -3.06 -9.05
C ALA A 149 4.58 -3.19 -10.57
N ALA A 150 4.27 -4.33 -11.20
CA ALA A 150 4.55 -4.55 -12.60
C ALA A 150 3.77 -3.61 -13.55
N ASP A 151 2.57 -3.19 -13.16
CA ASP A 151 1.67 -2.36 -13.97
C ASP A 151 1.23 -1.07 -13.27
N ARG A 152 1.85 -0.73 -12.11
CA ARG A 152 1.53 0.49 -11.34
C ARG A 152 2.71 1.01 -10.55
N THR A 153 2.65 2.24 -10.12
CA THR A 153 3.69 2.82 -9.27
C THR A 153 3.44 2.44 -7.80
N VAL A 154 4.47 1.90 -7.15
CA VAL A 154 4.46 1.64 -5.71
C VAL A 154 5.48 2.56 -5.04
N LEU A 155 5.02 3.40 -4.12
CA LEU A 155 5.88 4.16 -3.22
C LEU A 155 5.81 3.54 -1.83
N MET A 156 6.93 3.00 -1.38
CA MET A 156 7.03 2.24 -0.13
C MET A 156 7.94 2.94 0.86
N VAL A 157 7.55 2.99 2.13
CA VAL A 157 8.45 3.32 3.25
C VAL A 157 8.82 2.01 3.92
N GLU A 158 10.11 1.73 4.02
CA GLU A 158 10.66 0.53 4.64
C GLU A 158 12.00 0.84 5.33
N HIS A 159 12.28 0.08 6.36
CA HIS A 159 13.55 0.14 7.08
C HIS A 159 14.40 -1.14 6.90
N ASN A 160 13.85 -2.19 6.29
CA ASN A 160 14.56 -3.41 5.96
C ASN A 160 15.33 -3.24 4.64
N LEU A 161 16.63 -2.94 4.74
CA LEU A 161 17.48 -2.65 3.57
C LEU A 161 17.58 -3.81 2.58
N SER A 162 17.54 -5.06 3.03
CA SER A 162 17.59 -6.22 2.14
C SER A 162 16.37 -6.29 1.24
N VAL A 163 15.20 -5.99 1.79
CA VAL A 163 13.95 -5.95 1.03
C VAL A 163 13.93 -4.78 0.06
N VAL A 164 14.32 -3.59 0.55
CA VAL A 164 14.40 -2.38 -0.29
C VAL A 164 15.32 -2.61 -1.48
N ALA A 165 16.48 -3.26 -1.27
CA ALA A 165 17.43 -3.59 -2.34
C ALA A 165 16.84 -4.48 -3.45
N HIS A 166 15.88 -5.36 -3.11
CA HIS A 166 15.31 -6.31 -4.07
C HIS A 166 14.01 -5.81 -4.73
N LEU A 167 13.31 -4.89 -4.08
CA LEU A 167 11.99 -4.44 -4.55
C LEU A 167 12.02 -3.10 -5.26
N SER A 168 12.94 -2.19 -4.90
CA SER A 168 12.91 -0.82 -5.39
C SER A 168 13.80 -0.59 -6.61
N ASP A 169 13.28 0.16 -7.58
CA ASP A 169 14.05 0.68 -8.71
C ASP A 169 14.86 1.92 -8.30
N THR A 170 14.29 2.74 -7.41
CA THR A 170 14.90 3.97 -6.89
C THR A 170 14.63 4.09 -5.40
N ILE A 171 15.65 4.49 -4.66
CA ILE A 171 15.59 4.70 -3.22
C ILE A 171 15.84 6.18 -2.92
N THR A 172 14.97 6.78 -2.14
CA THR A 172 15.13 8.13 -1.60
C THR A 172 15.34 8.03 -0.09
N VAL A 173 16.53 8.39 0.39
CA VAL A 173 16.83 8.40 1.83
C VAL A 173 16.49 9.77 2.40
N LEU A 174 15.63 9.77 3.42
CA LEU A 174 15.24 10.98 4.15
C LEU A 174 15.90 11.01 5.53
N ARG A 175 16.51 12.13 5.86
CA ARG A 175 17.03 12.41 7.20
C ARG A 175 16.48 13.76 7.69
N ARG A 176 15.75 13.75 8.81
CA ARG A 176 15.13 14.95 9.39
C ARG A 176 14.22 15.74 8.43
N GLY A 177 13.60 15.04 7.47
CA GLY A 177 12.71 15.65 6.48
C GLY A 177 13.39 16.18 5.22
N GLU A 178 14.72 16.06 5.10
CA GLU A 178 15.49 16.43 3.92
C GLU A 178 15.96 15.20 3.15
N ILE A 179 16.06 15.30 1.82
CA ILE A 179 16.61 14.24 0.98
C ILE A 179 18.12 14.20 1.19
N LEU A 180 18.62 13.10 1.70
CA LEU A 180 20.03 12.85 1.92
C LEU A 180 20.70 12.25 0.69
N ALA A 181 20.03 11.31 0.04
CA ALA A 181 20.49 10.65 -1.18
C ALA A 181 19.29 10.10 -1.95
N GLU A 182 19.44 9.98 -3.27
CA GLU A 182 18.45 9.36 -4.16
C GLU A 182 19.16 8.63 -5.30
N GLY A 183 18.67 7.46 -5.66
CA GLY A 183 19.19 6.64 -6.75
C GLY A 183 18.95 5.14 -6.54
N PRO A 184 19.53 4.29 -7.40
CA PRO A 184 19.48 2.84 -7.24
C PRO A 184 20.27 2.40 -5.99
N TYR A 185 19.95 1.19 -5.50
CA TYR A 185 20.53 0.66 -4.25
C TYR A 185 22.08 0.71 -4.22
N GLU A 186 22.73 0.35 -5.33
CA GLU A 186 24.21 0.30 -5.43
C GLU A 186 24.86 1.66 -5.23
N VAL A 187 24.15 2.74 -5.54
CA VAL A 187 24.62 4.13 -5.37
C VAL A 187 24.34 4.60 -3.94
N VAL A 188 23.08 4.41 -3.49
CA VAL A 188 22.63 4.91 -2.20
C VAL A 188 23.30 4.17 -1.04
N SER A 189 23.48 2.84 -1.14
CA SER A 189 24.13 2.03 -0.10
C SER A 189 25.62 2.35 0.13
N LYS A 190 26.28 2.93 -0.86
CA LYS A 190 27.70 3.34 -0.77
C LYS A 190 27.90 4.81 -0.35
N ASN A 191 26.81 5.56 -0.22
CA ASN A 191 26.91 6.96 0.19
C ASN A 191 27.36 7.06 1.66
N PRO A 192 28.49 7.75 1.96
CA PRO A 192 29.02 7.83 3.32
C PRO A 192 28.02 8.43 4.33
N GLN A 193 27.24 9.43 3.91
CA GLN A 193 26.24 10.06 4.76
C GLN A 193 25.07 9.13 5.06
N VAL A 194 24.69 8.26 4.11
CA VAL A 194 23.66 7.23 4.31
C VAL A 194 24.18 6.17 5.26
N MET A 195 25.42 5.71 5.06
CA MET A 195 26.05 4.74 5.95
C MET A 195 26.12 5.26 7.39
N GLU A 196 26.57 6.51 7.58
CA GLU A 196 26.60 7.16 8.89
C GLU A 196 25.20 7.25 9.53
N ALA A 197 24.18 7.62 8.74
CA ALA A 197 22.82 7.77 9.23
C ALA A 197 22.17 6.44 9.66
N TYR A 198 22.51 5.32 8.99
CA TYR A 198 21.97 3.99 9.29
C TYR A 198 22.77 3.20 10.31
N MET A 199 24.11 3.30 10.27
CA MET A 199 24.97 2.54 11.20
C MET A 199 25.07 3.18 12.57
N GLY A 200 24.56 4.41 12.72
CA GLY A 200 24.71 5.22 13.91
C GLY A 200 26.19 5.60 14.15
N THR A 201 26.43 6.70 14.79
CA THR A 201 27.73 6.99 15.41
C THR A 201 27.90 6.10 16.65
N GLY A 202 27.88 4.80 16.44
CA GLY A 202 28.09 3.80 17.47
C GLY A 202 29.46 3.21 17.33
N HIS A 203 30.46 3.94 17.82
CA HIS A 203 31.66 3.49 18.54
C HIS A 203 32.76 4.56 18.40
N ALA A 204 32.71 5.49 19.33
CA ALA A 204 33.90 6.07 19.87
C ALA A 204 33.95 5.72 21.35
#